data_920784d20cb036c3bdfbba2a4c047bdb
#
_entry.id   920784d20cb036c3bdfbba2a4c047bdb
#
_cell.length_a   1.000
_cell.length_b   1.000
_cell.length_c   1.000
_cell.angle_alpha   90.00
_cell.angle_beta   90.00
_cell.angle_gamma   90.00
#
_symmetry.space_group_name_H-M   'P 1'
#
loop_
_entity.id
_entity.type
_entity.pdbx_description
1 polymer ?
#
loop_
_entity_poly.entity_id
_entity_poly.type
_entity_poly.pdbx_seq_one_letter_code
_entity_poly.pdbx_strand_id
1 'polypeptide(L)'
;MKIIIKTMETPEEIEGKSLVHWQTWREAYDDLLPAEFQETMTLDRCRFFSQKYPENTLIAMDGKKVVGFISYGNFRDEAIQAGEIIALYVLKDYYGKGVSEQLMHAAF
;
A
#
# COMPACT_ATOMS: atom_id res chain seq x y z
N MET A 1 -20.69 2.32 0.81
CA MET A 1 -19.30 2.30 1.29
C MET A 1 -18.63 3.61 0.94
N LYS A 2 -18.06 4.27 1.92
CA LYS A 2 -17.36 5.53 1.71
C LYS A 2 -15.88 5.35 1.97
N ILE A 3 -15.07 5.54 0.94
CA ILE A 3 -13.63 5.42 1.05
C ILE A 3 -13.04 6.82 1.25
N ILE A 4 -12.20 6.95 2.26
CA ILE A 4 -11.49 8.19 2.55
C ILE A 4 -10.01 7.99 2.26
N ILE A 5 -9.44 8.88 1.46
CA ILE A 5 -8.01 8.87 1.17
C ILE A 5 -7.33 9.89 2.07
N LYS A 6 -6.28 9.46 2.76
CA LYS A 6 -5.55 10.35 3.67
C LYS A 6 -4.08 9.96 3.73
N THR A 7 -3.27 10.88 4.23
CA THR A 7 -1.87 10.59 4.55
C THR A 7 -1.79 9.63 5.73
N MET A 8 -0.89 8.67 5.65
CA MET A 8 -0.63 7.75 6.75
C MET A 8 0.13 8.48 7.87
N GLU A 9 -0.46 8.53 9.06
CA GLU A 9 0.09 9.33 10.16
C GLU A 9 0.22 8.57 11.48
N THR A 10 -0.77 7.75 11.84
CA THR A 10 -0.82 7.13 13.16
C THR A 10 -0.19 5.74 13.16
N PRO A 11 0.24 5.23 14.34
CA PRO A 11 0.74 3.86 14.44
C PRO A 11 -0.29 2.82 13.98
N GLU A 12 -1.57 3.04 14.25
CA GLU A 12 -2.64 2.15 13.80
C GLU A 12 -2.75 2.14 12.28
N GLU A 13 -2.55 3.28 11.65
CA GLU A 13 -2.57 3.40 10.18
C GLU A 13 -1.35 2.74 9.57
N ILE A 14 -0.19 2.88 10.19
CA ILE A 14 1.04 2.20 9.75
C ILE A 14 0.86 0.68 9.83
N GLU A 15 0.29 0.19 10.92
CA GLU A 15 0.00 -1.24 11.07
C GLU A 15 -1.02 -1.70 10.03
N GLY A 16 -2.07 -0.92 9.80
CA GLY A 16 -3.07 -1.23 8.79
C GLY A 16 -2.48 -1.30 7.39
N LYS A 17 -1.60 -0.38 7.04
CA LYS A 17 -0.89 -0.39 5.76
C LYS A 17 -0.01 -1.64 5.64
N SER A 18 0.66 -2.02 6.72
CA SER A 18 1.52 -3.21 6.74
C SER A 18 0.70 -4.48 6.49
N LEU A 19 -0.48 -4.57 7.09
CA LEU A 19 -1.41 -5.69 6.89
C LEU A 19 -1.87 -5.77 5.44
N VAL A 20 -2.21 -4.62 4.83
CA VAL A 20 -2.61 -4.56 3.43
C VAL A 20 -1.46 -5.04 2.54
N HIS A 21 -0.26 -4.56 2.78
CA HIS A 21 0.92 -4.94 2.01
C HIS A 21 1.14 -6.46 2.06
N TRP A 22 1.12 -7.03 3.26
CA TRP A 22 1.30 -8.46 3.45
C TRP A 22 0.19 -9.28 2.82
N GLN A 23 -1.06 -8.89 3.05
CA GLN A 23 -2.22 -9.62 2.54
C GLN A 23 -2.32 -9.57 1.02
N THR A 24 -2.13 -8.39 0.42
CA THR A 24 -2.21 -8.24 -1.04
C THR A 24 -1.10 -8.99 -1.74
N TRP A 25 0.08 -9.04 -1.15
CA TRP A 25 1.18 -9.82 -1.70
C TRP A 25 0.82 -11.30 -1.76
N ARG A 26 0.23 -11.82 -0.67
CA ARG A 26 -0.22 -13.21 -0.62
C ARG A 26 -1.36 -13.47 -1.62
N GLU A 27 -2.34 -12.57 -1.70
CA GLU A 27 -3.45 -12.71 -2.65
C GLU A 27 -2.97 -12.74 -4.10
N ALA A 28 -1.96 -11.95 -4.43
CA ALA A 28 -1.43 -11.87 -5.79
C ALA A 28 -0.57 -13.07 -6.17
N TYR A 29 0.15 -13.65 -5.21
CA TYR A 29 1.17 -14.66 -5.50
C TYR A 29 0.91 -16.03 -4.90
N ASP A 30 -0.21 -16.22 -4.22
CA ASP A 30 -0.52 -17.46 -3.52
C ASP A 30 -0.48 -18.67 -4.45
N ASP A 31 -0.98 -18.53 -5.68
CA ASP A 31 -1.01 -19.60 -6.68
C ASP A 31 0.18 -19.57 -7.66
N LEU A 32 1.01 -18.52 -7.61
CA LEU A 32 2.04 -18.30 -8.62
C LEU A 32 3.46 -18.61 -8.14
N LEU A 33 3.68 -18.57 -6.82
CA LEU A 33 5.00 -18.77 -6.25
C LEU A 33 5.01 -19.94 -5.30
N PRO A 34 6.11 -20.71 -5.28
CA PRO A 34 6.29 -21.77 -4.28
C PRO A 34 6.22 -21.17 -2.87
N ALA A 35 5.80 -22.01 -1.91
CA ALA A 35 5.68 -21.60 -0.50
C ALA A 35 6.96 -20.99 0.05
N GLU A 36 8.11 -21.43 -0.42
CA GLU A 36 9.42 -20.93 -0.01
C GLU A 36 9.55 -19.42 -0.30
N PHE A 37 9.06 -18.98 -1.44
CA PHE A 37 9.09 -17.55 -1.80
C PHE A 37 8.04 -16.74 -1.07
N GLN A 38 6.90 -17.35 -0.77
CA GLN A 38 5.85 -16.68 0.00
C GLN A 38 6.30 -16.40 1.42
N GLU A 39 7.13 -17.26 2.00
CA GLU A 39 7.67 -17.10 3.34
C GLU A 39 8.66 -15.93 3.46
N THR A 40 9.21 -15.46 2.35
CA THR A 40 10.14 -14.30 2.38
C THR A 40 9.43 -13.00 2.66
N MET A 41 8.14 -12.88 2.34
CA MET A 41 7.36 -11.67 2.61
C MET A 41 6.53 -11.90 3.87
N THR A 42 7.11 -11.56 5.01
CA THR A 42 6.44 -11.68 6.31
C THR A 42 5.77 -10.37 6.69
N LEU A 43 4.82 -10.44 7.62
CA LEU A 43 4.19 -9.25 8.17
C LEU A 43 5.22 -8.35 8.86
N ASP A 44 6.19 -8.92 9.55
CA ASP A 44 7.25 -8.14 10.20
C ASP A 44 8.09 -7.38 9.19
N ARG A 45 8.36 -7.97 8.03
CA ARG A 45 9.07 -7.29 6.96
C ARG A 45 8.26 -6.12 6.40
N CYS A 46 6.96 -6.30 6.23
CA CYS A 46 6.06 -5.23 5.80
C CYS A 46 6.00 -4.12 6.84
N ARG A 47 5.97 -4.44 8.13
CA ARG A 47 6.04 -3.46 9.21
C ARG A 47 7.34 -2.69 9.17
N PHE A 48 8.45 -3.38 8.94
CA PHE A 48 9.76 -2.75 8.82
C PHE A 48 9.77 -1.69 7.71
N PHE A 49 9.28 -2.04 6.52
CA PHE A 49 9.23 -1.10 5.41
C PHE A 49 8.27 0.06 5.69
N SER A 50 7.14 -0.20 6.33
CA SER A 50 6.18 0.84 6.65
C SER A 50 6.73 1.85 7.64
N GLN A 51 7.53 1.39 8.59
CA GLN A 51 8.14 2.25 9.62
C GLN A 51 9.37 2.98 9.10
N LYS A 52 10.15 2.34 8.22
CA LYS A 52 11.37 2.92 7.67
C LYS A 52 11.08 3.99 6.62
N TYR A 53 10.02 3.78 5.82
CA TYR A 53 9.66 4.68 4.73
C TYR A 53 8.20 5.12 4.84
N PRO A 54 7.82 5.83 5.92
CA PRO A 54 6.43 6.26 6.09
C PRO A 54 6.04 7.42 5.19
N GLU A 55 7.02 8.09 4.60
CA GLU A 55 6.82 9.27 3.78
C GLU A 55 6.18 8.93 2.45
N ASN A 56 5.43 9.87 1.90
CA ASN A 56 4.81 9.75 0.57
C ASN A 56 3.92 8.51 0.45
N THR A 57 3.17 8.22 1.51
CA THR A 57 2.21 7.13 1.51
C THR A 57 0.82 7.67 1.82
N LEU A 58 -0.11 7.40 0.90
CA LEU A 58 -1.54 7.68 1.11
C LEU A 58 -2.24 6.36 1.32
N ILE A 59 -3.19 6.36 2.25
CA ILE A 59 -3.98 5.18 2.56
C ILE A 59 -5.44 5.41 2.22
N ALA A 60 -6.12 4.33 1.85
CA ALA A 60 -7.56 4.33 1.64
C ALA A 60 -8.21 3.67 2.86
N MET A 61 -9.15 4.35 3.46
CA MET A 61 -9.82 3.92 4.67
C MET A 61 -11.29 3.60 4.40
N ASP A 62 -11.73 2.44 4.85
CA ASP A 62 -13.13 2.11 4.96
C ASP A 62 -13.46 2.11 6.46
N GLY A 63 -14.02 3.21 6.95
CA GLY A 63 -14.17 3.42 8.38
C GLY A 63 -12.80 3.50 9.05
N LYS A 64 -12.53 2.57 9.95
CA LYS A 64 -11.24 2.49 10.67
C LYS A 64 -10.27 1.49 10.05
N LYS A 65 -10.66 0.86 8.94
CA LYS A 65 -9.85 -0.17 8.30
C LYS A 65 -9.10 0.39 7.10
N VAL A 66 -7.80 0.17 7.05
CA VAL A 66 -7.00 0.45 5.86
C VAL A 66 -7.28 -0.66 4.84
N VAL A 67 -7.69 -0.29 3.64
CA VAL A 67 -8.06 -1.24 2.58
C VAL A 67 -7.19 -1.13 1.34
N GLY A 68 -6.33 -0.12 1.29
CA GLY A 68 -5.41 0.06 0.19
C GLY A 68 -4.41 1.16 0.52
N PHE A 69 -3.36 1.24 -0.27
CA PHE A 69 -2.40 2.33 -0.14
C PHE A 69 -1.65 2.55 -1.44
N ILE A 70 -1.11 3.75 -1.59
CA ILE A 70 -0.17 4.08 -2.64
C ILE A 70 1.06 4.71 -2.01
N SER A 71 2.22 4.18 -2.37
CA SER A 71 3.50 4.80 -2.02
C SER A 71 4.09 5.37 -3.30
N TYR A 72 4.42 6.65 -3.28
CA TYR A 72 5.00 7.33 -4.42
C TYR A 72 6.34 7.93 -3.99
N GLY A 73 7.30 7.92 -4.91
CA GLY A 73 8.61 8.49 -4.64
C GLY A 73 8.78 9.81 -5.33
N ASN A 74 9.37 10.77 -4.61
CA ASN A 74 10.11 11.80 -5.27
C ASN A 74 11.45 11.19 -5.57
N PHE A 75 11.72 10.98 -6.87
CA PHE A 75 13.02 10.48 -7.23
C PHE A 75 14.07 11.40 -6.71
N ARG A 76 15.09 10.79 -6.14
CA ARG A 76 16.33 11.45 -5.76
C ARG A 76 17.08 11.96 -6.98
N ASP A 77 16.65 11.54 -8.16
CA ASP A 77 17.22 12.02 -9.42
C ASP A 77 16.38 13.20 -9.90
N GLU A 78 16.94 14.38 -9.80
CA GLU A 78 16.30 15.63 -10.22
C GLU A 78 15.95 15.65 -11.71
N ALA A 79 16.51 14.72 -12.50
CA ALA A 79 16.20 14.60 -13.91
C ALA A 79 14.82 14.00 -14.17
N ILE A 80 14.22 13.33 -13.18
CA ILE A 80 12.89 12.74 -13.30
C ILE A 80 11.93 13.54 -12.43
N GLN A 81 11.19 14.43 -13.03
CA GLN A 81 10.25 15.30 -12.32
C GLN A 81 8.87 14.68 -12.12
N ALA A 82 8.63 13.51 -12.68
CA ALA A 82 7.36 12.82 -12.51
C ALA A 82 7.39 11.97 -11.23
N GLY A 83 6.36 12.08 -10.41
CA GLY A 83 6.20 11.17 -9.30
C GLY A 83 6.12 9.73 -9.80
N GLU A 84 6.87 8.84 -9.22
CA GLU A 84 6.81 7.43 -9.57
C GLU A 84 5.99 6.67 -8.53
N ILE A 85 5.13 5.79 -9.02
CA ILE A 85 4.43 4.86 -8.15
C ILE A 85 5.40 3.76 -7.76
N ILE A 86 5.76 3.71 -6.48
CA ILE A 86 6.61 2.66 -5.94
C ILE A 86 5.77 1.42 -5.65
N ALA A 87 4.58 1.62 -5.09
CA ALA A 87 3.68 0.53 -4.76
C ALA A 87 2.24 1.03 -4.76
N LEU A 88 1.35 0.23 -5.29
CA LEU A 88 -0.09 0.48 -5.24
C LEU A 88 -0.77 -0.85 -4.96
N TYR A 89 -1.38 -0.96 -3.79
CA TYR A 89 -2.05 -2.18 -3.37
C TYR A 89 -3.44 -1.88 -2.84
N VAL A 90 -4.41 -2.72 -3.23
CA VAL A 90 -5.79 -2.66 -2.75
C VAL A 90 -6.20 -4.08 -2.41
N LEU A 91 -6.89 -4.26 -1.28
CA LEU A 91 -7.40 -5.56 -0.89
C LEU A 91 -8.38 -6.09 -1.95
N LYS A 92 -8.33 -7.39 -2.18
CA LYS A 92 -9.12 -8.07 -3.22
C LYS A 92 -10.61 -7.74 -3.12
N ASP A 93 -11.16 -7.69 -1.91
CA ASP A 93 -12.58 -7.40 -1.69
C ASP A 93 -12.99 -6.00 -2.14
N TYR A 94 -12.02 -5.14 -2.40
CA TYR A 94 -12.26 -3.76 -2.82
C TYR A 94 -11.92 -3.52 -4.29
N TYR A 95 -11.59 -4.58 -5.04
CA TYR A 95 -11.37 -4.48 -6.47
C TYR A 95 -12.65 -4.05 -7.19
N GLY A 96 -12.50 -3.24 -8.22
CA GLY A 96 -13.63 -2.77 -9.02
C GLY A 96 -14.47 -1.68 -8.37
N LYS A 97 -14.03 -1.13 -7.23
CA LYS A 97 -14.76 -0.09 -6.50
C LYS A 97 -14.12 1.29 -6.60
N GLY A 98 -13.14 1.43 -7.50
CA GLY A 98 -12.50 2.71 -7.77
C GLY A 98 -11.49 3.16 -6.72
N VAL A 99 -11.09 2.29 -5.79
CA VAL A 99 -10.15 2.66 -4.72
C VAL A 99 -8.78 3.01 -5.28
N SER A 100 -8.27 2.20 -6.22
CA SER A 100 -6.96 2.47 -6.83
C SER A 100 -6.95 3.78 -7.59
N GLU A 101 -8.03 4.11 -8.31
CA GLU A 101 -8.16 5.38 -9.01
C GLU A 101 -8.16 6.56 -8.05
N GLN A 102 -8.88 6.45 -6.94
CA GLN A 102 -8.90 7.50 -5.92
C GLN A 102 -7.51 7.71 -5.31
N LEU A 103 -6.78 6.64 -5.05
CA LEU A 103 -5.41 6.73 -4.53
C LEU A 103 -4.49 7.42 -5.56
N MET A 104 -4.57 7.04 -6.82
CA MET A 104 -3.76 7.65 -7.86
C MET A 104 -4.08 9.13 -8.04
N HIS A 105 -5.35 9.49 -8.04
CA HIS A 105 -5.75 10.91 -8.14
C HIS A 105 -5.24 11.73 -6.97
N ALA A 106 -5.26 11.18 -5.78
CA ALA A 106 -4.78 11.89 -4.59
C ALA A 106 -3.26 12.04 -4.58
N ALA A 107 -2.52 11.10 -5.20
CA ALA A 107 -1.06 11.14 -5.26
C ALA A 107 -0.54 12.07 -6.36
N PHE A 108 -1.31 12.25 -7.39
CA PHE A 108 -0.95 13.05 -8.56
C PHE A 108 -2.03 14.09 -8.88
#